data_870f43e95e4b26491acc330b4d2e426d
#
_entry.id   870f43e95e4b26491acc330b4d2e426d
#
_cell.length_a   1.000
_cell.length_b   1.000
_cell.length_c   1.000
_cell.angle_alpha   90.00
_cell.angle_beta   90.00
_cell.angle_gamma   90.00
#
_symmetry.space_group_name_H-M   'P 1'
#
loop_
_entity.id
_entity.type
_entity.pdbx_description
1 polymer ?
#
loop_
_entity_poly.entity_id
_entity_poly.type
_entity_poly.pdbx_seq_one_letter_code
_entity_poly.pdbx_strand_id
1 'polypeptide(L)'
;MSALWPLLLFCVACSGPGAHEQARSPAPDQKPQSGPASRAFRRDPAPAATEITITQSLVLAAAGDVNLGRVCGQRLLADSSYDPLRGVAPIWANADLRFVNLESALSEQHGETQSPRHGLVFTGPPVGADALARAGVGIVSTANNHAWDYASRGLLETLQNLDRAGVAHAGTGADEADAYRPAIVHVNGLSVAFFAVTQIWNLGVFRREEARHHVAWADFSRLRKALVKARAESDFVIVSYHGGEEYTDVPLRKTRAFVAEVMSLGVDVVIGHHPHVPQGVAWYGARPVFYSLGNFVFDGRRTVPWTRASFIAKLRFQRGHAVSVAACPVLIDGFEPRALTTGDESSRRAFERHLREVSESVGGTSFGELDAQGCYELAPPGAAMALRDRSRADRESEPLARH
;
A
#
# COMPACT_ATOMS: atom_id res chain seq x y z
N MET A 1 -40.21 -39.65 20.90
CA MET A 1 -40.81 -39.04 22.08
C MET A 1 -40.64 -37.56 21.99
N SER A 2 -41.71 -36.95 21.72
CA SER A 2 -42.08 -35.57 21.47
C SER A 2 -41.96 -34.68 22.69
N ALA A 3 -41.58 -33.45 22.57
CA ALA A 3 -42.07 -32.35 23.39
C ALA A 3 -41.89 -31.02 22.64
N LEU A 4 -43.02 -30.41 22.41
CA LEU A 4 -43.31 -29.13 21.77
C LEU A 4 -43.45 -28.03 22.83
N TRP A 5 -42.97 -26.81 22.51
CA TRP A 5 -43.60 -25.48 22.69
C TRP A 5 -43.80 -24.88 24.09
N PRO A 6 -44.02 -23.51 24.26
CA PRO A 6 -44.65 -22.55 23.33
C PRO A 6 -44.05 -21.14 23.20
N LEU A 7 -44.54 -20.39 22.15
CA LEU A 7 -44.54 -18.96 21.91
C LEU A 7 -45.23 -18.15 23.04
N LEU A 8 -44.78 -16.91 23.24
CA LEU A 8 -45.60 -15.85 23.84
C LEU A 8 -45.37 -14.53 23.09
N LEU A 9 -46.40 -14.10 22.35
CA LEU A 9 -46.65 -12.76 21.87
C LEU A 9 -47.08 -11.86 23.03
N PHE A 10 -46.59 -10.61 23.10
CA PHE A 10 -47.29 -9.52 23.76
C PHE A 10 -47.28 -8.27 22.89
N CYS A 11 -48.45 -7.94 22.35
CA CYS A 11 -48.84 -6.61 21.90
C CYS A 11 -49.32 -5.79 23.10
N VAL A 12 -48.88 -4.55 23.24
CA VAL A 12 -49.64 -3.52 23.93
C VAL A 12 -49.53 -2.20 23.15
N ALA A 13 -50.68 -1.78 22.65
CA ALA A 13 -50.91 -0.42 22.14
C ALA A 13 -51.44 0.44 23.31
N CYS A 14 -51.04 1.68 23.38
CA CYS A 14 -51.78 2.71 24.10
C CYS A 14 -51.66 4.07 23.43
N SER A 15 -52.82 4.65 23.24
CA SER A 15 -53.20 5.87 22.53
C SER A 15 -52.96 7.13 23.37
N GLY A 16 -52.90 8.28 22.65
CA GLY A 16 -52.70 9.66 22.96
C GLY A 16 -53.37 10.30 24.20
N PRO A 17 -53.43 11.62 24.37
CA PRO A 17 -54.20 12.54 23.53
C PRO A 17 -53.52 13.92 23.22
N GLY A 18 -54.16 14.66 22.33
CA GLY A 18 -53.75 15.94 21.81
C GLY A 18 -53.98 17.13 22.76
N ALA A 19 -53.36 18.25 22.45
CA ALA A 19 -53.61 19.56 23.01
C ALA A 19 -53.65 20.64 21.93
N HIS A 20 -54.65 21.46 22.05
CA HIS A 20 -55.18 22.50 21.14
C HIS A 20 -54.21 23.61 20.77
N GLU A 21 -54.28 23.96 19.49
CA GLU A 21 -53.82 25.21 18.90
C GLU A 21 -54.80 26.34 19.23
N GLN A 22 -54.31 27.41 19.84
CA GLN A 22 -55.03 28.69 19.97
C GLN A 22 -54.41 29.77 19.08
N ALA A 23 -55.17 30.15 18.07
CA ALA A 23 -54.88 31.28 17.23
C ALA A 23 -54.96 32.63 18.02
N ARG A 24 -54.00 33.51 17.84
CA ARG A 24 -54.08 34.91 18.23
C ARG A 24 -54.08 35.83 17.00
N SER A 25 -55.09 36.69 16.95
CA SER A 25 -55.35 37.74 15.95
C SER A 25 -54.30 38.85 15.98
N PRO A 26 -54.16 39.62 14.88
CA PRO A 26 -53.14 40.65 14.72
C PRO A 26 -53.55 42.00 15.31
N ALA A 27 -52.56 42.73 15.84
CA ALA A 27 -52.70 44.16 16.30
C ALA A 27 -52.28 45.14 15.18
N PRO A 28 -52.73 46.39 15.20
CA PRO A 28 -52.83 47.25 14.04
C PRO A 28 -51.55 48.06 13.71
N ASP A 29 -51.50 48.47 12.43
CA ASP A 29 -50.54 49.35 11.77
C ASP A 29 -50.12 50.58 12.52
N GLN A 30 -48.83 50.83 12.76
CA GLN A 30 -48.24 52.12 13.02
C GLN A 30 -47.34 52.55 11.86
N LYS A 31 -47.64 53.69 11.28
CA LYS A 31 -46.85 54.39 10.25
C LYS A 31 -45.49 54.81 10.81
N PRO A 32 -44.38 54.63 10.07
CA PRO A 32 -43.06 55.09 10.51
C PRO A 32 -42.90 56.59 10.28
N GLN A 33 -42.37 57.26 11.29
CA GLN A 33 -41.90 58.64 11.22
C GLN A 33 -40.57 58.74 10.50
N SER A 34 -40.45 59.73 9.61
CA SER A 34 -39.25 60.08 8.88
C SER A 34 -38.17 60.68 9.79
N GLY A 35 -37.05 59.90 9.97
CA GLY A 35 -35.81 60.41 10.58
C GLY A 35 -34.74 60.72 9.50
N PRO A 36 -33.72 61.55 9.82
CA PRO A 36 -32.84 62.14 8.80
C PRO A 36 -31.92 61.16 8.13
N ALA A 37 -31.64 61.37 6.82
CA ALA A 37 -30.85 60.60 5.94
C ALA A 37 -29.45 60.25 6.50
N SER A 38 -29.18 58.95 6.76
CA SER A 38 -27.85 58.45 7.10
C SER A 38 -27.01 58.35 5.82
N ARG A 39 -25.84 58.97 5.86
CA ARG A 39 -24.79 58.86 4.85
C ARG A 39 -24.45 57.38 4.59
N ALA A 40 -24.72 56.92 3.38
CA ALA A 40 -24.30 55.57 2.95
C ALA A 40 -22.77 55.47 2.94
N PHE A 41 -22.22 54.72 3.86
CA PHE A 41 -20.83 54.25 3.77
C PHE A 41 -20.76 53.25 2.61
N ARG A 42 -20.03 53.62 1.54
CA ARG A 42 -19.61 52.66 0.54
C ARG A 42 -18.69 51.67 1.23
N ARG A 43 -19.12 50.43 1.39
CA ARG A 43 -18.22 49.31 1.72
C ARG A 43 -17.43 49.01 0.45
N ASP A 44 -16.12 49.15 0.55
CA ASP A 44 -15.22 48.57 -0.47
C ASP A 44 -15.51 47.08 -0.62
N PRO A 45 -15.48 46.51 -1.84
CA PRO A 45 -15.68 45.10 -2.00
C PRO A 45 -14.58 44.37 -1.21
N ALA A 46 -15.00 43.41 -0.38
CA ALA A 46 -14.09 42.55 0.35
C ALA A 46 -13.14 41.91 -0.66
N PRO A 47 -11.84 41.81 -0.35
CA PRO A 47 -10.89 41.12 -1.24
C PRO A 47 -11.43 39.74 -1.51
N ALA A 48 -11.44 39.33 -2.80
CA ALA A 48 -11.86 38.02 -3.21
C ALA A 48 -11.06 37.01 -2.38
N ALA A 49 -11.77 36.13 -1.67
CA ALA A 49 -11.14 35.05 -0.93
C ALA A 49 -10.35 34.23 -1.97
N THR A 50 -9.02 34.26 -1.85
CA THR A 50 -8.18 33.38 -2.63
C THR A 50 -8.54 31.95 -2.18
N GLU A 51 -9.30 31.22 -2.99
CA GLU A 51 -9.51 29.79 -2.77
C GLU A 51 -8.13 29.12 -2.78
N ILE A 52 -7.65 28.77 -1.59
CA ILE A 52 -6.48 27.90 -1.47
C ILE A 52 -6.97 26.54 -1.97
N THR A 53 -6.71 26.26 -3.24
CA THR A 53 -6.93 24.93 -3.81
C THR A 53 -5.91 24.01 -3.15
N ILE A 54 -6.30 23.33 -2.06
CA ILE A 54 -5.50 22.28 -1.45
C ILE A 54 -5.40 21.18 -2.50
N THR A 55 -4.25 21.10 -3.13
CA THR A 55 -3.99 20.07 -4.14
C THR A 55 -3.92 18.72 -3.42
N GLN A 56 -4.96 17.89 -3.60
CA GLN A 56 -5.00 16.55 -3.00
C GLN A 56 -3.89 15.70 -3.57
N SER A 57 -2.94 15.32 -2.74
CA SER A 57 -1.83 14.43 -3.10
C SER A 57 -1.63 13.36 -2.03
N LEU A 58 -1.12 12.21 -2.45
CA LEU A 58 -0.81 11.06 -1.62
C LEU A 58 0.61 10.60 -1.90
N VAL A 59 1.42 10.40 -0.88
CA VAL A 59 2.72 9.74 -0.96
C VAL A 59 2.57 8.32 -0.40
N LEU A 60 2.73 7.33 -1.29
CA LEU A 60 2.83 5.92 -0.93
C LEU A 60 4.31 5.51 -0.85
N ALA A 61 4.73 4.91 0.25
CA ALA A 61 5.98 4.18 0.35
C ALA A 61 5.68 2.68 0.23
N ALA A 62 6.14 2.07 -0.85
CA ALA A 62 5.98 0.64 -1.11
C ALA A 62 7.33 -0.06 -0.94
N ALA A 63 7.34 -1.16 -0.18
CA ALA A 63 8.54 -1.95 0.07
C ALA A 63 8.32 -3.44 -0.27
N GLY A 64 9.39 -4.22 -0.22
CA GLY A 64 9.45 -5.60 -0.67
C GLY A 64 8.86 -6.61 0.31
N ASP A 65 9.46 -7.81 0.32
CA ASP A 65 8.96 -8.99 1.00
C ASP A 65 9.24 -8.93 2.51
N VAL A 66 8.18 -9.09 3.31
CA VAL A 66 8.21 -9.05 4.78
C VAL A 66 7.80 -10.41 5.34
N ASN A 67 8.75 -11.11 5.93
CA ASN A 67 8.53 -12.34 6.68
C ASN A 67 8.65 -12.05 8.18
N LEU A 68 7.55 -12.14 8.90
CA LEU A 68 7.50 -11.98 10.36
C LEU A 68 7.60 -13.32 11.11
N GLY A 69 7.90 -14.40 10.40
CA GLY A 69 8.24 -15.70 10.97
C GLY A 69 9.71 -15.83 11.36
N ARG A 70 10.17 -17.08 11.52
CA ARG A 70 11.58 -17.41 11.79
C ARG A 70 12.17 -16.59 12.94
N VAL A 71 13.38 -16.04 12.76
CA VAL A 71 14.10 -15.23 13.78
C VAL A 71 13.33 -13.95 14.12
N CYS A 72 12.73 -13.28 13.14
CA CYS A 72 11.91 -12.10 13.39
C CYS A 72 10.73 -12.44 14.32
N GLY A 73 10.03 -13.53 14.04
CA GLY A 73 8.92 -14.00 14.88
C GLY A 73 9.33 -14.34 16.31
N GLN A 74 10.49 -14.99 16.50
CA GLN A 74 11.02 -15.25 17.82
C GLN A 74 11.35 -13.97 18.61
N ARG A 75 11.86 -12.94 17.93
CA ARG A 75 12.08 -11.62 18.56
C ARG A 75 10.76 -10.95 18.96
N LEU A 76 9.74 -11.03 18.11
CA LEU A 76 8.41 -10.50 18.40
C LEU A 76 7.73 -11.21 19.57
N LEU A 77 7.95 -12.52 19.73
CA LEU A 77 7.48 -13.31 20.88
C LEU A 77 8.22 -12.92 22.18
N ALA A 78 9.52 -12.66 22.08
CA ALA A 78 10.34 -12.28 23.24
C ALA A 78 10.10 -10.82 23.67
N ASP A 79 9.84 -9.93 22.71
CA ASP A 79 9.56 -8.50 22.92
C ASP A 79 8.48 -8.03 21.95
N SER A 80 7.27 -7.90 22.44
CA SER A 80 6.13 -7.44 21.66
C SER A 80 6.24 -5.98 21.19
N SER A 81 7.16 -5.20 21.74
CA SER A 81 7.45 -3.82 21.33
C SER A 81 8.50 -3.74 20.22
N TYR A 82 9.13 -4.86 19.88
CA TYR A 82 10.15 -4.91 18.84
C TYR A 82 9.63 -4.38 17.50
N ASP A 83 10.40 -3.49 16.87
CA ASP A 83 10.09 -2.90 15.57
C ASP A 83 11.14 -3.33 14.53
N PRO A 84 10.81 -4.30 13.64
CA PRO A 84 11.72 -4.75 12.59
C PRO A 84 11.95 -3.71 11.49
N LEU A 85 11.13 -2.64 11.42
CA LEU A 85 11.18 -1.60 10.40
C LEU A 85 11.86 -0.30 10.87
N ARG A 86 12.32 -0.22 12.11
CA ARG A 86 12.95 0.98 12.70
C ARG A 86 14.10 1.55 11.88
N GLY A 87 14.88 0.69 11.20
CA GLY A 87 16.04 1.09 10.39
C GLY A 87 15.71 1.88 9.12
N VAL A 88 14.44 1.91 8.71
CA VAL A 88 13.95 2.66 7.55
C VAL A 88 13.05 3.85 7.93
N ALA A 89 12.86 4.11 9.22
CA ALA A 89 12.02 5.19 9.72
C ALA A 89 12.29 6.56 9.06
N PRO A 90 13.53 6.98 8.79
CA PRO A 90 13.80 8.29 8.17
C PRO A 90 13.20 8.45 6.77
N ILE A 91 13.14 7.37 5.97
CA ILE A 91 12.55 7.38 4.63
C ILE A 91 11.03 7.17 4.71
N TRP A 92 10.61 6.35 5.66
CA TRP A 92 9.26 5.85 5.82
C TRP A 92 8.30 6.89 6.44
N ALA A 93 8.83 7.76 7.34
CA ALA A 93 8.03 8.67 8.16
C ALA A 93 7.17 9.66 7.36
N ASN A 94 7.67 10.12 6.20
CA ASN A 94 7.01 11.14 5.37
C ASN A 94 6.03 10.57 4.33
N ALA A 95 5.69 9.28 4.41
CA ALA A 95 4.67 8.68 3.56
C ALA A 95 3.30 8.75 4.25
N ASP A 96 2.27 9.11 3.46
CA ASP A 96 0.89 9.12 3.92
C ASP A 96 0.33 7.70 4.04
N LEU A 97 0.80 6.79 3.19
CA LEU A 97 0.45 5.37 3.19
C LEU A 97 1.70 4.51 3.01
N ARG A 98 1.77 3.37 3.69
CA ARG A 98 2.88 2.42 3.62
C ARG A 98 2.36 1.05 3.26
N PHE A 99 3.00 0.43 2.27
CA PHE A 99 2.65 -0.87 1.69
C PHE A 99 3.83 -1.83 1.75
N VAL A 100 3.57 -3.10 2.08
CA VAL A 100 4.52 -4.20 1.98
C VAL A 100 3.84 -5.49 1.49
N ASN A 101 4.62 -6.45 0.95
CA ASN A 101 4.14 -7.82 0.77
C ASN A 101 4.39 -8.61 2.05
N LEU A 102 3.33 -8.99 2.77
CA LEU A 102 3.41 -9.83 3.95
C LEU A 102 3.55 -11.30 3.53
N GLU A 103 4.78 -11.76 3.47
CA GLU A 103 5.14 -13.10 3.00
C GLU A 103 5.31 -14.10 4.16
N SER A 104 4.37 -14.06 5.08
CA SER A 104 4.19 -15.04 6.15
C SER A 104 2.75 -14.98 6.64
N ALA A 105 2.22 -16.11 7.11
CA ALA A 105 1.01 -16.07 7.94
C ALA A 105 1.28 -15.28 9.24
N LEU A 106 0.24 -14.82 9.90
CA LEU A 106 0.25 -14.27 11.27
C LEU A 106 -0.75 -15.07 12.09
N SER A 107 -0.29 -16.15 12.72
CA SER A 107 -1.16 -17.15 13.31
C SER A 107 -0.56 -17.70 14.59
N GLU A 108 -1.42 -18.03 15.56
CA GLU A 108 -0.98 -18.65 16.80
C GLU A 108 -0.65 -20.14 16.57
N GLN A 109 0.64 -20.46 16.71
CA GLN A 109 1.18 -21.80 16.52
C GLN A 109 1.99 -22.26 17.74
N HIS A 110 1.50 -21.97 18.96
CA HIS A 110 2.12 -22.33 20.23
C HIS A 110 3.58 -21.87 20.35
N GLY A 111 3.89 -20.66 19.82
CA GLY A 111 5.25 -20.11 19.82
C GLY A 111 6.13 -20.61 18.68
N GLU A 112 5.62 -21.47 17.80
CA GLU A 112 6.30 -21.87 16.57
C GLU A 112 6.28 -20.72 15.56
N THR A 113 7.43 -20.39 15.01
CA THR A 113 7.58 -19.36 13.96
C THR A 113 8.15 -19.93 12.67
N GLN A 114 8.50 -21.21 12.69
CA GLN A 114 8.91 -22.02 11.55
C GLN A 114 8.62 -23.47 11.87
N SER A 115 8.08 -24.19 10.90
CA SER A 115 7.79 -25.62 11.08
C SER A 115 9.07 -26.42 11.27
N PRO A 116 9.16 -27.25 12.33
CA PRO A 116 10.32 -28.12 12.54
C PRO A 116 10.44 -29.22 11.48
N ARG A 117 9.38 -29.47 10.69
CA ARG A 117 9.34 -30.50 9.66
C ARG A 117 9.65 -29.97 8.27
N HIS A 118 9.42 -28.67 8.02
CA HIS A 118 9.52 -28.05 6.72
C HIS A 118 10.09 -26.63 6.84
N GLY A 119 11.37 -26.45 6.53
CA GLY A 119 12.08 -25.18 6.67
C GLY A 119 11.53 -24.02 5.84
N LEU A 120 10.64 -24.30 4.87
CA LEU A 120 9.95 -23.31 4.04
C LEU A 120 8.48 -23.06 4.48
N VAL A 121 8.07 -23.59 5.61
CA VAL A 121 6.74 -23.34 6.20
C VAL A 121 6.95 -22.52 7.47
N PHE A 122 6.42 -21.30 7.50
CA PHE A 122 6.66 -20.37 8.60
C PHE A 122 5.47 -19.45 8.85
N THR A 123 5.39 -18.92 10.06
CA THR A 123 4.37 -17.96 10.49
C THR A 123 4.98 -16.93 11.42
N GLY A 124 4.52 -15.70 11.35
CA GLY A 124 4.70 -14.73 12.41
C GLY A 124 3.69 -14.96 13.54
N PRO A 125 3.99 -14.54 14.79
CA PRO A 125 3.00 -14.52 15.85
C PRO A 125 1.93 -13.45 15.59
N PRO A 126 0.73 -13.55 16.20
CA PRO A 126 -0.34 -12.55 16.05
C PRO A 126 0.08 -11.10 16.31
N VAL A 127 1.01 -10.87 17.25
CA VAL A 127 1.59 -9.54 17.55
C VAL A 127 2.36 -8.92 16.37
N GLY A 128 2.68 -9.71 15.34
CA GLY A 128 3.28 -9.22 14.10
C GLY A 128 2.39 -8.20 13.38
N ALA A 129 1.05 -8.35 13.43
CA ALA A 129 0.12 -7.37 12.90
C ALA A 129 0.22 -6.02 13.64
N ASP A 130 0.36 -6.08 14.97
CA ASP A 130 0.55 -4.86 15.79
C ASP A 130 1.90 -4.20 15.50
N ALA A 131 2.96 -4.98 15.23
CA ALA A 131 4.26 -4.45 14.82
C ALA A 131 4.18 -3.72 13.48
N LEU A 132 3.47 -4.26 12.48
CA LEU A 132 3.21 -3.58 11.21
C LEU A 132 2.45 -2.26 11.42
N ALA A 133 1.37 -2.29 12.21
CA ALA A 133 0.56 -1.10 12.51
C ALA A 133 1.39 -0.02 13.23
N ARG A 134 2.21 -0.39 14.22
CA ARG A 134 3.11 0.55 14.93
C ARG A 134 4.16 1.16 13.99
N ALA A 135 4.67 0.40 13.04
CA ALA A 135 5.56 0.92 11.99
C ALA A 135 4.81 1.77 10.95
N GLY A 136 3.50 1.93 11.10
CA GLY A 136 2.62 2.71 10.24
C GLY A 136 2.32 2.05 8.89
N VAL A 137 2.50 0.74 8.76
CA VAL A 137 2.02 -0.01 7.58
C VAL A 137 0.50 0.05 7.57
N GLY A 138 -0.06 0.68 6.54
CA GLY A 138 -1.51 0.86 6.39
C GLY A 138 -2.17 -0.22 5.54
N ILE A 139 -1.39 -0.89 4.69
CA ILE A 139 -1.91 -1.93 3.79
C ILE A 139 -0.83 -2.97 3.46
N VAL A 140 -1.23 -4.23 3.31
CA VAL A 140 -0.36 -5.33 2.89
C VAL A 140 -0.95 -6.14 1.74
N SER A 141 -0.06 -6.67 0.87
CA SER A 141 -0.39 -7.82 0.03
C SER A 141 -0.27 -9.09 0.86
N THR A 142 -1.25 -9.98 0.76
CA THR A 142 -1.24 -11.30 1.37
C THR A 142 -1.24 -12.43 0.35
N ALA A 143 -1.35 -12.12 -0.96
CA ALA A 143 -1.31 -13.10 -2.04
C ALA A 143 0.13 -13.46 -2.39
N ASN A 144 0.67 -14.51 -1.76
CA ASN A 144 2.01 -15.05 -2.03
C ASN A 144 2.04 -16.57 -1.78
N ASN A 145 3.19 -17.20 -2.02
CA ASN A 145 3.37 -18.63 -1.85
C ASN A 145 3.38 -19.09 -0.39
N HIS A 146 3.44 -18.19 0.58
CA HIS A 146 3.40 -18.47 2.01
C HIS A 146 2.03 -18.20 2.67
N ALA A 147 1.06 -17.69 1.91
CA ALA A 147 -0.28 -17.41 2.40
C ALA A 147 -1.01 -18.64 2.98
N TRP A 148 -0.62 -19.85 2.54
CA TRP A 148 -1.25 -21.11 2.91
C TRP A 148 -0.37 -22.05 3.76
N ASP A 149 0.71 -21.55 4.31
CA ASP A 149 1.70 -22.36 5.04
C ASP A 149 1.08 -23.13 6.23
N TYR A 150 0.07 -22.56 6.86
CA TYR A 150 -0.73 -23.18 7.93
C TYR A 150 -2.20 -23.39 7.53
N ALA A 151 -2.44 -23.64 6.24
CA ALA A 151 -3.75 -23.90 5.64
C ALA A 151 -4.79 -22.79 5.93
N SER A 152 -6.07 -23.11 5.83
CA SER A 152 -7.17 -22.16 6.04
C SER A 152 -7.12 -21.49 7.41
N ARG A 153 -6.73 -22.22 8.46
CA ARG A 153 -6.60 -21.66 9.80
C ARG A 153 -5.57 -20.52 9.83
N GLY A 154 -4.35 -20.78 9.36
CA GLY A 154 -3.29 -19.76 9.37
C GLY A 154 -3.66 -18.54 8.53
N LEU A 155 -4.28 -18.74 7.37
CA LEU A 155 -4.75 -17.66 6.51
C LEU A 155 -5.83 -16.82 7.21
N LEU A 156 -6.88 -17.45 7.73
CA LEU A 156 -7.99 -16.73 8.37
C LEU A 156 -7.58 -16.02 9.66
N GLU A 157 -6.70 -16.62 10.47
CA GLU A 157 -6.11 -15.95 11.63
C GLU A 157 -5.26 -14.74 11.21
N THR A 158 -4.55 -14.82 10.08
CA THR A 158 -3.80 -13.67 9.52
C THR A 158 -4.73 -12.51 9.22
N LEU A 159 -5.85 -12.75 8.52
CA LEU A 159 -6.83 -11.71 8.19
C LEU A 159 -7.42 -11.09 9.47
N GLN A 160 -7.83 -11.92 10.43
CA GLN A 160 -8.36 -11.45 11.73
C GLN A 160 -7.36 -10.59 12.49
N ASN A 161 -6.07 -10.96 12.50
CA ASN A 161 -5.03 -10.19 13.17
C ASN A 161 -4.75 -8.85 12.47
N LEU A 162 -4.73 -8.81 11.13
CA LEU A 162 -4.60 -7.58 10.35
C LEU A 162 -5.79 -6.64 10.58
N ASP A 163 -7.02 -7.16 10.52
CA ASP A 163 -8.25 -6.39 10.79
C ASP A 163 -8.24 -5.79 12.20
N ARG A 164 -7.89 -6.60 13.21
CA ARG A 164 -7.76 -6.15 14.61
C ARG A 164 -6.73 -5.04 14.76
N ALA A 165 -5.62 -5.11 14.03
CA ALA A 165 -4.55 -4.11 14.05
C ALA A 165 -4.86 -2.87 13.18
N GLY A 166 -5.95 -2.88 12.41
CA GLY A 166 -6.31 -1.81 11.49
C GLY A 166 -5.44 -1.73 10.24
N VAL A 167 -4.81 -2.84 9.84
CA VAL A 167 -4.00 -2.95 8.63
C VAL A 167 -4.85 -3.52 7.50
N ALA A 168 -5.09 -2.72 6.46
CA ALA A 168 -5.81 -3.19 5.28
C ALA A 168 -5.02 -4.29 4.55
N HIS A 169 -5.72 -5.20 3.88
CA HIS A 169 -5.08 -6.31 3.18
C HIS A 169 -5.81 -6.63 1.87
N ALA A 170 -5.08 -7.16 0.90
CA ALA A 170 -5.61 -7.61 -0.38
C ALA A 170 -4.93 -8.91 -0.82
N GLY A 171 -5.68 -9.75 -1.54
CA GLY A 171 -5.15 -10.93 -2.22
C GLY A 171 -5.46 -12.26 -1.55
N THR A 172 -6.01 -12.25 -0.33
CA THR A 172 -6.56 -13.44 0.32
C THR A 172 -7.92 -13.13 0.95
N GLY A 173 -8.74 -14.15 1.17
CA GLY A 173 -10.08 -13.97 1.69
C GLY A 173 -10.69 -15.24 2.27
N ALA A 174 -11.87 -15.11 2.88
CA ALA A 174 -12.65 -16.23 3.38
C ALA A 174 -13.17 -17.13 2.24
N ASP A 175 -13.27 -16.58 1.05
CA ASP A 175 -13.63 -17.27 -0.19
C ASP A 175 -12.95 -16.61 -1.40
N GLU A 176 -13.22 -17.14 -2.61
CA GLU A 176 -12.63 -16.63 -3.84
C GLU A 176 -13.05 -15.19 -4.16
N ALA A 177 -14.29 -14.81 -3.87
CA ALA A 177 -14.78 -13.47 -4.13
C ALA A 177 -14.05 -12.45 -3.26
N ASP A 178 -13.82 -12.78 -2.00
CA ASP A 178 -13.03 -11.99 -1.06
C ASP A 178 -11.57 -11.90 -1.48
N ALA A 179 -10.95 -13.02 -1.91
CA ALA A 179 -9.55 -13.04 -2.33
C ALA A 179 -9.28 -12.10 -3.51
N TYR A 180 -10.21 -11.98 -4.47
CA TYR A 180 -10.08 -11.08 -5.63
C TYR A 180 -10.64 -9.68 -5.39
N ARG A 181 -11.22 -9.41 -4.22
CA ARG A 181 -11.74 -8.07 -3.89
C ARG A 181 -10.60 -7.10 -3.61
N PRO A 182 -10.60 -5.89 -4.21
CA PRO A 182 -9.60 -4.89 -3.87
C PRO A 182 -9.81 -4.36 -2.45
N ALA A 183 -8.71 -4.02 -1.78
CA ALA A 183 -8.75 -3.14 -0.63
C ALA A 183 -8.81 -1.69 -1.13
N ILE A 184 -9.84 -0.94 -0.73
CA ILE A 184 -9.99 0.49 -1.05
C ILE A 184 -9.53 1.30 0.16
N VAL A 185 -8.48 2.11 -0.03
CA VAL A 185 -7.93 2.99 1.01
C VAL A 185 -8.20 4.44 0.65
N HIS A 186 -8.72 5.21 1.60
CA HIS A 186 -8.98 6.64 1.43
C HIS A 186 -7.95 7.45 2.23
N VAL A 187 -7.15 8.25 1.55
CA VAL A 187 -6.10 9.08 2.17
C VAL A 187 -6.06 10.44 1.48
N ASN A 188 -6.05 11.51 2.25
CA ASN A 188 -5.97 12.90 1.77
C ASN A 188 -7.04 13.25 0.70
N GLY A 189 -8.24 12.65 0.80
CA GLY A 189 -9.33 12.84 -0.16
C GLY A 189 -9.16 12.11 -1.50
N LEU A 190 -8.17 11.23 -1.61
CA LEU A 190 -7.96 10.32 -2.73
C LEU A 190 -8.35 8.90 -2.36
N SER A 191 -8.90 8.16 -3.32
CA SER A 191 -9.22 6.74 -3.21
C SER A 191 -8.23 5.90 -4.02
N VAL A 192 -7.65 4.88 -3.39
CA VAL A 192 -6.70 3.96 -4.03
C VAL A 192 -7.21 2.53 -3.87
N ALA A 193 -7.41 1.84 -5.00
CA ALA A 193 -7.77 0.43 -5.01
C ALA A 193 -6.52 -0.42 -5.14
N PHE A 194 -6.27 -1.30 -4.16
CA PHE A 194 -5.18 -2.26 -4.16
C PHE A 194 -5.70 -3.65 -4.48
N PHE A 195 -5.14 -4.26 -5.51
CA PHE A 195 -5.28 -5.68 -5.80
C PHE A 195 -3.97 -6.38 -5.47
N ALA A 196 -4.05 -7.64 -5.06
CA ALA A 196 -2.86 -8.48 -4.91
C ALA A 196 -3.14 -9.88 -5.46
N VAL A 197 -2.16 -10.44 -6.16
CA VAL A 197 -2.25 -11.78 -6.77
C VAL A 197 -0.92 -12.48 -6.73
N THR A 198 -0.94 -13.83 -6.70
CA THR A 198 0.26 -14.65 -6.81
C THR A 198 0.24 -15.54 -8.04
N GLN A 199 1.42 -15.81 -8.61
CA GLN A 199 1.63 -16.84 -9.64
C GLN A 199 2.50 -17.99 -9.13
N ILE A 200 2.78 -18.00 -7.83
CA ILE A 200 3.64 -19.00 -7.20
C ILE A 200 2.87 -19.76 -6.13
N TRP A 201 3.05 -21.06 -6.14
CA TRP A 201 2.60 -21.99 -5.13
C TRP A 201 3.79 -22.79 -4.62
N ASN A 202 3.90 -22.96 -3.31
CA ASN A 202 4.88 -23.87 -2.75
C ASN A 202 4.52 -25.33 -3.11
N LEU A 203 5.46 -26.05 -3.74
CA LEU A 203 5.24 -27.40 -4.18
C LEU A 203 4.88 -28.30 -3.00
N GLY A 204 3.75 -29.00 -3.10
CA GLY A 204 3.26 -29.99 -2.12
C GLY A 204 2.18 -29.49 -1.17
N VAL A 205 2.20 -28.24 -0.71
CA VAL A 205 1.20 -27.68 0.21
C VAL A 205 -0.02 -27.17 -0.56
N PHE A 206 0.19 -26.60 -1.74
CA PHE A 206 -0.83 -25.86 -2.51
C PHE A 206 -1.49 -26.62 -3.66
N ARG A 207 -1.26 -27.89 -3.82
CA ARG A 207 -2.03 -28.70 -4.77
C ARG A 207 -3.47 -28.96 -4.35
N ARG A 208 -3.86 -28.44 -3.19
CA ARG A 208 -5.24 -28.54 -2.70
C ARG A 208 -6.08 -27.50 -3.40
N GLU A 209 -7.16 -27.95 -4.00
CA GLU A 209 -8.18 -27.10 -4.64
C GLU A 209 -8.72 -26.04 -3.67
N GLU A 210 -8.80 -26.36 -2.40
CA GLU A 210 -9.22 -25.51 -1.30
C GLU A 210 -8.42 -24.19 -1.21
N ALA A 211 -7.07 -24.25 -1.32
CA ALA A 211 -6.23 -23.05 -1.25
C ALA A 211 -6.55 -22.03 -2.35
N ARG A 212 -6.99 -22.51 -3.52
CA ARG A 212 -7.36 -21.65 -4.65
C ARG A 212 -8.60 -20.80 -4.41
N HIS A 213 -9.43 -21.20 -3.46
CA HIS A 213 -10.61 -20.43 -3.07
C HIS A 213 -10.31 -19.30 -2.09
N HIS A 214 -9.11 -19.27 -1.54
CA HIS A 214 -8.72 -18.31 -0.50
C HIS A 214 -7.60 -17.36 -0.89
N VAL A 215 -6.86 -17.66 -1.98
CA VAL A 215 -5.72 -16.86 -2.44
C VAL A 215 -5.93 -16.49 -3.91
N ALA A 216 -5.87 -15.21 -4.20
CA ALA A 216 -6.03 -14.69 -5.56
C ALA A 216 -4.84 -15.11 -6.44
N TRP A 217 -5.13 -15.92 -7.44
CA TRP A 217 -4.18 -16.32 -8.48
C TRP A 217 -4.05 -15.23 -9.53
N ALA A 218 -2.87 -15.08 -10.14
CA ALA A 218 -2.62 -14.15 -11.23
C ALA A 218 -3.32 -14.61 -12.53
N ASP A 219 -4.65 -14.67 -12.48
CA ASP A 219 -5.54 -14.97 -13.59
C ASP A 219 -6.19 -13.67 -14.07
N PHE A 220 -5.74 -13.18 -15.22
CA PHE A 220 -6.25 -11.95 -15.79
C PHE A 220 -7.74 -11.99 -16.09
N SER A 221 -8.28 -13.15 -16.50
CA SER A 221 -9.72 -13.28 -16.82
C SER A 221 -10.61 -13.02 -15.60
N ARG A 222 -10.16 -13.45 -14.41
CA ARG A 222 -10.84 -13.23 -13.14
C ARG A 222 -10.69 -11.79 -12.64
N LEU A 223 -9.48 -11.24 -12.75
CA LEU A 223 -9.19 -9.86 -12.34
C LEU A 223 -9.86 -8.80 -13.21
N ARG A 224 -9.99 -9.04 -14.51
CA ARG A 224 -10.40 -8.03 -15.51
C ARG A 224 -11.64 -7.25 -15.09
N LYS A 225 -12.71 -7.95 -14.68
CA LYS A 225 -13.97 -7.30 -14.31
C LYS A 225 -13.81 -6.40 -13.08
N ALA A 226 -13.09 -6.85 -12.08
CA ALA A 226 -12.84 -6.10 -10.85
C ALA A 226 -11.93 -4.89 -11.10
N LEU A 227 -10.89 -5.04 -11.94
CA LEU A 227 -10.00 -3.94 -12.35
C LEU A 227 -10.76 -2.85 -13.12
N VAL A 228 -11.61 -3.21 -14.09
CA VAL A 228 -12.43 -2.25 -14.85
C VAL A 228 -13.37 -1.49 -13.90
N LYS A 229 -14.01 -2.19 -12.97
CA LYS A 229 -14.87 -1.56 -11.96
C LYS A 229 -14.07 -0.60 -11.07
N ALA A 230 -12.95 -1.06 -10.52
CA ALA A 230 -12.11 -0.24 -9.64
C ALA A 230 -11.58 1.01 -10.37
N ARG A 231 -11.19 0.89 -11.65
CA ARG A 231 -10.76 2.04 -12.45
C ARG A 231 -11.84 3.12 -12.61
N ALA A 232 -13.12 2.73 -12.64
CA ALA A 232 -14.24 3.66 -12.73
C ALA A 232 -14.61 4.29 -11.37
N GLU A 233 -14.29 3.63 -10.26
CA GLU A 233 -14.76 4.00 -8.91
C GLU A 233 -13.63 4.54 -8.00
N SER A 234 -12.36 4.45 -8.41
CA SER A 234 -11.20 4.90 -7.62
C SER A 234 -10.33 5.87 -8.40
N ASP A 235 -9.65 6.76 -7.69
CA ASP A 235 -8.73 7.72 -8.29
C ASP A 235 -7.50 6.99 -8.87
N PHE A 236 -7.00 5.99 -8.15
CA PHE A 236 -5.83 5.20 -8.55
C PHE A 236 -6.06 3.71 -8.31
N VAL A 237 -5.43 2.89 -9.16
CA VAL A 237 -5.48 1.42 -9.09
C VAL A 237 -4.05 0.88 -9.06
N ILE A 238 -3.74 0.08 -8.04
CA ILE A 238 -2.43 -0.55 -7.84
C ILE A 238 -2.62 -2.06 -7.84
N VAL A 239 -1.74 -2.78 -8.53
CA VAL A 239 -1.69 -4.25 -8.50
C VAL A 239 -0.37 -4.70 -7.90
N SER A 240 -0.42 -5.42 -6.78
CA SER A 240 0.69 -6.18 -6.24
C SER A 240 0.72 -7.56 -6.90
N TYR A 241 1.87 -7.94 -7.43
CA TYR A 241 2.09 -9.20 -8.13
C TYR A 241 3.23 -9.98 -7.48
N HIS A 242 2.93 -11.15 -6.96
CA HIS A 242 3.92 -12.06 -6.37
C HIS A 242 4.23 -13.20 -7.34
N GLY A 243 5.40 -13.17 -7.96
CA GLY A 243 5.75 -14.17 -8.97
C GLY A 243 7.09 -13.94 -9.64
N GLY A 244 7.49 -14.90 -10.46
CA GLY A 244 8.78 -14.89 -11.13
C GLY A 244 9.57 -16.15 -10.81
N GLU A 245 10.88 -16.04 -10.74
CA GLU A 245 11.84 -17.06 -10.34
C GLU A 245 12.77 -16.46 -9.29
N GLU A 246 12.99 -17.17 -8.20
CA GLU A 246 13.87 -16.73 -7.12
C GLU A 246 15.28 -16.44 -7.63
N TYR A 247 15.86 -15.35 -7.14
CA TYR A 247 17.26 -14.97 -7.35
C TYR A 247 17.63 -14.67 -8.80
N THR A 248 16.64 -14.30 -9.63
CA THR A 248 16.88 -13.88 -11.01
C THR A 248 16.69 -12.37 -11.16
N ASP A 249 17.58 -11.73 -11.91
CA ASP A 249 17.57 -10.28 -12.13
C ASP A 249 16.57 -9.85 -13.21
N VAL A 250 16.08 -10.80 -14.02
CA VAL A 250 15.22 -10.51 -15.17
C VAL A 250 13.84 -11.15 -14.99
N PRO A 251 12.76 -10.38 -15.13
CA PRO A 251 11.41 -10.93 -15.01
C PRO A 251 11.10 -11.94 -16.12
N LEU A 252 10.44 -13.04 -15.75
CA LEU A 252 10.02 -14.08 -16.68
C LEU A 252 9.06 -13.53 -17.75
N ARG A 253 9.07 -14.16 -18.93
CA ARG A 253 8.13 -13.81 -20.01
C ARG A 253 6.66 -13.82 -19.57
N LYS A 254 6.25 -14.83 -18.76
CA LYS A 254 4.89 -14.93 -18.23
C LYS A 254 4.54 -13.75 -17.29
N THR A 255 5.49 -13.29 -16.46
CA THR A 255 5.35 -12.11 -15.61
C THR A 255 5.13 -10.86 -16.45
N ARG A 256 5.96 -10.65 -17.48
CA ARG A 256 5.81 -9.50 -18.39
C ARG A 256 4.48 -9.52 -19.14
N ALA A 257 4.00 -10.71 -19.56
CA ALA A 257 2.71 -10.85 -20.24
C ALA A 257 1.54 -10.45 -19.31
N PHE A 258 1.51 -10.97 -18.08
CA PHE A 258 0.49 -10.60 -17.09
C PHE A 258 0.50 -9.11 -16.78
N VAL A 259 1.69 -8.53 -16.57
CA VAL A 259 1.86 -7.09 -16.33
C VAL A 259 1.32 -6.27 -17.51
N ALA A 260 1.63 -6.65 -18.76
CA ALA A 260 1.12 -5.96 -19.94
C ALA A 260 -0.41 -5.99 -20.01
N GLU A 261 -1.03 -7.13 -19.68
CA GLU A 261 -2.50 -7.28 -19.65
C GLU A 261 -3.13 -6.34 -18.61
N VAL A 262 -2.66 -6.32 -17.36
CA VAL A 262 -3.25 -5.45 -16.32
C VAL A 262 -2.99 -3.97 -16.61
N MET A 263 -1.81 -3.61 -17.11
CA MET A 263 -1.48 -2.24 -17.52
C MET A 263 -2.37 -1.74 -18.67
N SER A 264 -2.80 -2.65 -19.56
CA SER A 264 -3.72 -2.31 -20.67
C SER A 264 -5.11 -1.86 -20.17
N LEU A 265 -5.50 -2.25 -18.97
CA LEU A 265 -6.77 -1.86 -18.33
C LEU A 265 -6.68 -0.54 -17.54
N GLY A 266 -5.56 0.17 -17.60
CA GLY A 266 -5.41 1.46 -16.93
C GLY A 266 -4.97 1.36 -15.47
N VAL A 267 -4.34 0.25 -15.06
CA VAL A 267 -3.65 0.16 -13.77
C VAL A 267 -2.55 1.23 -13.72
N ASP A 268 -2.47 1.97 -12.62
CA ASP A 268 -1.53 3.09 -12.47
C ASP A 268 -0.13 2.61 -12.06
N VAL A 269 -0.04 1.56 -11.23
CA VAL A 269 1.23 1.00 -10.74
C VAL A 269 1.12 -0.51 -10.59
N VAL A 270 2.17 -1.24 -11.00
CA VAL A 270 2.38 -2.63 -10.62
C VAL A 270 3.59 -2.73 -9.70
N ILE A 271 3.44 -3.45 -8.58
CA ILE A 271 4.48 -3.68 -7.58
C ILE A 271 4.74 -5.18 -7.49
N GLY A 272 5.93 -5.62 -7.94
CA GLY A 272 6.33 -7.01 -7.99
C GLY A 272 7.11 -7.48 -6.78
N HIS A 273 6.98 -8.80 -6.48
CA HIS A 273 7.52 -9.51 -5.33
C HIS A 273 7.92 -10.94 -5.69
N HIS A 274 8.60 -11.69 -4.82
CA HIS A 274 9.01 -13.08 -4.91
C HIS A 274 10.45 -13.34 -5.39
N PRO A 275 11.05 -12.62 -6.37
CA PRO A 275 12.42 -12.94 -6.76
C PRO A 275 13.46 -12.77 -5.64
N HIS A 276 13.10 -12.14 -4.52
CA HIS A 276 13.97 -11.87 -3.36
C HIS A 276 15.22 -11.05 -3.69
N VAL A 277 15.26 -10.46 -4.89
CA VAL A 277 16.27 -9.53 -5.37
C VAL A 277 15.57 -8.38 -6.10
N PRO A 278 16.11 -7.16 -6.11
CA PRO A 278 15.58 -6.07 -6.93
C PRO A 278 15.65 -6.44 -8.42
N GLN A 279 14.52 -6.27 -9.12
CA GLN A 279 14.46 -6.35 -10.57
C GLN A 279 14.17 -4.97 -11.16
N GLY A 280 14.22 -4.86 -12.49
CA GLY A 280 14.11 -3.60 -13.22
C GLY A 280 12.79 -2.87 -13.02
N VAL A 281 12.85 -1.56 -13.20
CA VAL A 281 11.70 -0.66 -13.28
C VAL A 281 11.40 -0.39 -14.74
N ALA A 282 10.16 -0.66 -15.16
CA ALA A 282 9.66 -0.40 -16.51
C ALA A 282 8.55 0.66 -16.50
N TRP A 283 8.19 1.13 -17.69
CA TRP A 283 7.19 2.17 -17.84
C TRP A 283 6.19 1.83 -18.95
N TYR A 284 4.91 2.01 -18.67
CA TYR A 284 3.82 1.93 -19.64
C TYR A 284 3.23 3.33 -19.85
N GLY A 285 3.83 4.09 -20.77
CA GLY A 285 3.69 5.54 -20.83
C GLY A 285 4.35 6.18 -19.60
N ALA A 286 3.58 6.91 -18.79
CA ALA A 286 4.05 7.51 -17.54
C ALA A 286 3.77 6.64 -16.29
N ARG A 287 3.30 5.39 -16.46
CA ARG A 287 2.89 4.52 -15.37
C ARG A 287 3.99 3.51 -15.04
N PRO A 288 4.51 3.51 -13.78
CA PRO A 288 5.63 2.66 -13.40
C PRO A 288 5.21 1.22 -13.12
N VAL A 289 6.14 0.31 -13.42
CA VAL A 289 6.10 -1.11 -13.08
C VAL A 289 7.40 -1.48 -12.40
N PHE A 290 7.32 -1.93 -11.16
CA PHE A 290 8.44 -2.50 -10.42
C PHE A 290 8.31 -4.03 -10.53
N TYR A 291 9.25 -4.70 -11.20
CA TYR A 291 9.15 -6.15 -11.36
C TYR A 291 9.50 -6.91 -10.09
N SER A 292 10.37 -6.38 -9.24
CA SER A 292 10.59 -6.83 -7.86
C SER A 292 11.25 -5.74 -7.03
N LEU A 293 10.72 -5.49 -5.84
CA LEU A 293 11.37 -4.61 -4.85
C LEU A 293 12.45 -5.33 -4.04
N GLY A 294 12.53 -6.67 -4.13
CA GLY A 294 13.43 -7.51 -3.35
C GLY A 294 12.93 -7.79 -1.94
N ASN A 295 13.80 -8.34 -1.10
CA ASN A 295 13.53 -8.58 0.31
C ASN A 295 13.37 -7.25 1.07
N PHE A 296 12.65 -7.28 2.21
CA PHE A 296 12.58 -6.13 3.11
C PHE A 296 12.83 -6.54 4.56
N VAL A 297 11.91 -7.25 5.21
CA VAL A 297 12.19 -7.96 6.47
C VAL A 297 12.34 -9.43 6.13
N PHE A 298 13.55 -9.87 5.84
CA PHE A 298 13.78 -11.22 5.32
C PHE A 298 15.24 -11.66 5.50
N ASP A 299 15.47 -12.94 5.78
CA ASP A 299 16.80 -13.52 5.86
C ASP A 299 17.49 -13.55 4.48
N GLY A 300 18.27 -12.55 4.16
CA GLY A 300 19.04 -12.50 2.92
C GLY A 300 20.17 -13.54 2.88
N ARG A 301 20.32 -14.24 1.75
CA ARG A 301 21.39 -15.23 1.55
C ARG A 301 22.71 -14.54 1.22
N ARG A 302 23.72 -14.66 2.08
CA ARG A 302 25.04 -14.03 1.86
C ARG A 302 25.74 -14.52 0.59
N THR A 303 25.44 -15.72 0.14
CA THR A 303 26.04 -16.35 -1.05
C THR A 303 25.32 -16.03 -2.35
N VAL A 304 24.13 -15.40 -2.28
CA VAL A 304 23.35 -15.02 -3.44
C VAL A 304 23.35 -13.50 -3.55
N PRO A 305 23.89 -12.93 -4.63
CA PRO A 305 23.95 -11.49 -4.83
C PRO A 305 22.56 -10.85 -4.70
N TRP A 306 22.52 -9.61 -4.23
CA TRP A 306 21.35 -8.75 -4.15
C TRP A 306 20.20 -9.20 -3.23
N THR A 307 20.24 -10.41 -2.63
CA THR A 307 19.21 -10.83 -1.64
C THR A 307 19.25 -10.03 -0.35
N ARG A 308 20.31 -9.25 -0.13
CA ARG A 308 20.47 -8.31 0.99
C ARG A 308 20.37 -6.85 0.57
N ALA A 309 19.86 -6.60 -0.63
CA ALA A 309 19.56 -5.27 -1.13
C ALA A 309 18.08 -5.18 -1.51
N SER A 310 17.51 -4.02 -1.32
CA SER A 310 16.13 -3.70 -1.61
C SER A 310 15.99 -2.21 -1.87
N PHE A 311 14.79 -1.76 -2.13
CA PHE A 311 14.48 -0.34 -2.13
C PHE A 311 13.02 -0.08 -1.75
N ILE A 312 12.80 1.09 -1.17
CA ILE A 312 11.45 1.62 -1.01
C ILE A 312 11.13 2.43 -2.25
N ALA A 313 10.05 2.06 -2.96
CA ALA A 313 9.49 2.87 -4.02
C ALA A 313 8.58 3.94 -3.39
N LYS A 314 8.98 5.22 -3.49
CA LYS A 314 8.13 6.35 -3.09
C LYS A 314 7.36 6.84 -4.30
N LEU A 315 6.04 6.83 -4.20
CA LEU A 315 5.11 7.14 -5.28
C LEU A 315 4.23 8.31 -4.84
N ARG A 316 4.29 9.42 -5.56
CA ARG A 316 3.38 10.55 -5.33
C ARG A 316 2.27 10.53 -6.36
N PHE A 317 1.05 10.44 -5.86
CA PHE A 317 -0.18 10.47 -6.64
C PHE A 317 -0.85 11.84 -6.50
N GLN A 318 -1.37 12.35 -7.61
CA GLN A 318 -2.14 13.58 -7.68
C GLN A 318 -3.10 13.48 -8.87
N ARG A 319 -4.39 13.84 -8.68
CA ARG A 319 -5.37 13.77 -9.80
C ARG A 319 -4.89 14.58 -10.99
N GLY A 320 -4.99 14.00 -12.19
CA GLY A 320 -4.63 14.66 -13.45
C GLY A 320 -3.12 14.75 -13.73
N HIS A 321 -2.27 14.18 -12.86
CA HIS A 321 -0.82 14.15 -13.03
C HIS A 321 -0.28 12.74 -13.17
N ALA A 322 0.86 12.62 -13.83
CA ALA A 322 1.63 11.38 -13.83
C ALA A 322 2.13 11.07 -12.41
N VAL A 323 2.26 9.77 -12.09
CA VAL A 323 2.83 9.33 -10.82
C VAL A 323 4.30 9.70 -10.76
N SER A 324 4.72 10.51 -9.77
CA SER A 324 6.14 10.76 -9.53
C SER A 324 6.73 9.60 -8.75
N VAL A 325 7.94 9.18 -9.08
CA VAL A 325 8.57 7.96 -8.56
C VAL A 325 9.96 8.28 -8.03
N ALA A 326 10.29 7.76 -6.84
CA ALA A 326 11.67 7.72 -6.37
C ALA A 326 12.00 6.34 -5.80
N ALA A 327 13.25 5.89 -5.98
CA ALA A 327 13.78 4.66 -5.40
C ALA A 327 14.75 5.01 -4.28
N CYS A 328 14.44 4.56 -3.06
CA CYS A 328 15.25 4.77 -1.87
C CYS A 328 15.96 3.46 -1.51
N PRO A 329 17.28 3.34 -1.73
CA PRO A 329 18.00 2.09 -1.49
C PRO A 329 18.01 1.67 -0.03
N VAL A 330 17.91 0.35 0.17
CA VAL A 330 17.90 -0.30 1.49
C VAL A 330 18.86 -1.47 1.49
N LEU A 331 19.60 -1.65 2.58
CA LEU A 331 20.35 -2.88 2.87
C LEU A 331 19.62 -3.70 3.93
N ILE A 332 19.71 -5.02 3.79
CA ILE A 332 19.21 -5.96 4.79
C ILE A 332 20.39 -6.40 5.67
N ASP A 333 20.36 -6.03 6.95
CA ASP A 333 21.34 -6.48 7.94
C ASP A 333 20.73 -7.59 8.83
N GLY A 334 21.28 -8.79 8.70
CA GLY A 334 20.58 -9.99 9.19
C GLY A 334 19.27 -10.19 8.43
N PHE A 335 18.16 -9.74 8.98
CA PHE A 335 16.84 -9.72 8.35
C PHE A 335 16.15 -8.34 8.46
N GLU A 336 16.80 -7.36 9.07
CA GLU A 336 16.26 -6.01 9.29
C GLU A 336 16.67 -5.06 8.15
N PRO A 337 15.71 -4.33 7.56
CA PRO A 337 16.00 -3.31 6.55
C PRO A 337 16.64 -2.06 7.20
N ARG A 338 17.66 -1.54 6.57
CA ARG A 338 18.33 -0.28 6.92
C ARG A 338 18.41 0.63 5.71
N ALA A 339 17.92 1.84 5.84
CA ALA A 339 18.05 2.87 4.82
C ALA A 339 19.54 3.19 4.54
N LEU A 340 19.91 3.35 3.26
CA LEU A 340 21.22 3.83 2.89
C LEU A 340 21.27 5.36 2.98
N THR A 341 22.10 5.86 3.88
CA THR A 341 22.30 7.30 4.10
C THR A 341 23.40 7.87 3.20
N THR A 342 23.65 9.18 3.31
CA THR A 342 24.74 9.84 2.59
C THR A 342 26.12 9.25 2.92
N GLY A 343 26.31 8.66 4.12
CA GLY A 343 27.53 7.95 4.52
C GLY A 343 27.76 6.61 3.82
N ASP A 344 26.74 6.04 3.18
CA ASP A 344 26.79 4.74 2.49
C ASP A 344 27.05 4.87 0.97
N GLU A 345 27.85 5.85 0.53
CA GLU A 345 27.98 6.22 -0.90
C GLU A 345 28.36 5.04 -1.81
N SER A 346 29.30 4.19 -1.41
CA SER A 346 29.72 3.03 -2.20
C SER A 346 28.58 2.04 -2.43
N SER A 347 27.81 1.73 -1.39
CA SER A 347 26.66 0.84 -1.45
C SER A 347 25.53 1.43 -2.30
N ARG A 348 25.26 2.73 -2.16
CA ARG A 348 24.26 3.44 -2.98
C ARG A 348 24.62 3.44 -4.45
N ARG A 349 25.88 3.74 -4.81
CA ARG A 349 26.37 3.69 -6.19
C ARG A 349 26.32 2.27 -6.77
N ALA A 350 26.64 1.26 -5.98
CA ALA A 350 26.52 -0.14 -6.41
C ALA A 350 25.05 -0.50 -6.68
N PHE A 351 24.13 -0.12 -5.80
CA PHE A 351 22.69 -0.32 -5.99
C PHE A 351 22.18 0.42 -7.23
N GLU A 352 22.54 1.69 -7.42
CA GLU A 352 22.14 2.48 -8.59
C GLU A 352 22.58 1.81 -9.90
N ARG A 353 23.85 1.40 -10.00
CA ARG A 353 24.34 0.69 -11.20
C ARG A 353 23.54 -0.58 -11.47
N HIS A 354 23.31 -1.38 -10.43
CA HIS A 354 22.52 -2.61 -10.57
C HIS A 354 21.09 -2.31 -11.03
N LEU A 355 20.40 -1.37 -10.37
CA LEU A 355 19.01 -1.04 -10.74
C LEU A 355 18.91 -0.46 -12.15
N ARG A 356 19.92 0.31 -12.63
CA ARG A 356 20.01 0.74 -14.03
C ARG A 356 20.13 -0.44 -14.96
N GLU A 357 21.08 -1.34 -14.72
CA GLU A 357 21.37 -2.50 -15.54
C GLU A 357 20.14 -3.41 -15.68
N VAL A 358 19.51 -3.79 -14.56
CA VAL A 358 18.31 -4.64 -14.61
C VAL A 358 17.11 -3.91 -15.24
N SER A 359 17.03 -2.58 -15.14
CA SER A 359 15.98 -1.79 -15.79
C SER A 359 16.15 -1.72 -17.31
N GLU A 360 17.37 -1.70 -17.84
CA GLU A 360 17.62 -1.77 -19.29
C GLU A 360 17.00 -3.01 -19.91
N SER A 361 17.02 -4.16 -19.20
CA SER A 361 16.43 -5.41 -19.65
C SER A 361 14.90 -5.35 -19.85
N VAL A 362 14.23 -4.34 -19.29
CA VAL A 362 12.76 -4.16 -19.31
C VAL A 362 12.32 -2.86 -19.99
N GLY A 363 13.19 -2.23 -20.74
CA GLY A 363 12.88 -1.02 -21.53
C GLY A 363 13.53 0.27 -21.01
N GLY A 364 14.28 0.19 -19.91
CA GLY A 364 15.05 1.29 -19.36
C GLY A 364 14.27 2.20 -18.42
N THR A 365 15.02 2.92 -17.61
CA THR A 365 14.55 3.94 -16.66
C THR A 365 15.58 5.06 -16.56
N SER A 366 15.12 6.30 -16.62
CA SER A 366 15.97 7.47 -16.35
C SER A 366 16.08 7.69 -14.84
N PHE A 367 17.29 8.02 -14.38
CA PHE A 367 17.57 8.33 -12.98
C PHE A 367 17.93 9.80 -12.85
N GLY A 368 17.24 10.51 -11.98
CA GLY A 368 17.55 11.86 -11.57
C GLY A 368 18.62 11.92 -10.48
N GLU A 369 18.76 13.10 -9.89
CA GLU A 369 19.69 13.33 -8.79
C GLU A 369 19.21 12.63 -7.51
N LEU A 370 20.16 12.44 -6.59
CA LEU A 370 19.89 11.92 -5.25
C LEU A 370 19.29 13.04 -4.40
N ASP A 371 18.14 12.79 -3.76
CA ASP A 371 17.55 13.72 -2.81
C ASP A 371 18.26 13.70 -1.44
N ALA A 372 17.87 14.61 -0.55
CA ALA A 372 18.43 14.70 0.81
C ALA A 372 18.16 13.44 1.66
N GLN A 373 17.19 12.63 1.29
CA GLN A 373 16.86 11.37 1.97
C GLN A 373 17.62 10.16 1.40
N GLY A 374 18.41 10.34 0.34
CA GLY A 374 19.15 9.27 -0.32
C GLY A 374 18.34 8.50 -1.35
N CYS A 375 17.27 9.08 -1.89
CA CYS A 375 16.43 8.48 -2.91
C CYS A 375 16.75 9.04 -4.29
N TYR A 376 16.75 8.19 -5.32
CA TYR A 376 16.89 8.57 -6.72
C TYR A 376 15.53 8.82 -7.36
N GLU A 377 15.30 9.99 -7.93
CA GLU A 377 14.12 10.21 -8.77
C GLU A 377 14.19 9.30 -10.00
N LEU A 378 13.05 8.67 -10.35
CA LEU A 378 12.94 7.78 -11.51
C LEU A 378 11.91 8.33 -12.50
N ALA A 379 12.22 8.20 -13.81
CA ALA A 379 11.31 8.62 -14.86
C ALA A 379 11.39 7.68 -16.09
N PRO A 380 10.42 7.75 -17.01
CA PRO A 380 10.49 7.04 -18.27
C PRO A 380 11.79 7.32 -19.04
N PRO A 381 12.26 6.40 -19.89
CA PRO A 381 13.44 6.60 -20.72
C PRO A 381 13.33 7.88 -21.53
N GLY A 382 14.42 8.64 -21.62
CA GLY A 382 14.48 9.91 -22.36
C GLY A 382 13.93 11.14 -21.63
N ALA A 383 13.34 10.99 -20.44
CA ALA A 383 12.85 12.11 -19.64
C ALA A 383 13.94 12.83 -18.82
N ALA A 384 15.20 12.44 -18.93
CA ALA A 384 16.31 12.94 -18.11
C ALA A 384 16.52 14.48 -18.18
N MET A 385 16.18 15.13 -19.30
CA MET A 385 16.21 16.60 -19.40
C MET A 385 15.14 17.28 -18.54
N ALA A 386 13.97 16.72 -18.44
CA ALA A 386 12.86 17.27 -17.64
C ALA A 386 13.14 17.18 -16.13
N LEU A 387 13.89 16.17 -15.69
CA LEU A 387 14.27 15.99 -14.27
C LEU A 387 15.28 17.07 -13.83
N ARG A 388 16.25 17.42 -14.67
CA ARG A 388 17.23 18.48 -14.36
C ARG A 388 16.60 19.86 -14.23
N ASP A 389 15.61 20.17 -15.06
CA ASP A 389 14.92 21.46 -15.02
C ASP A 389 14.03 21.62 -13.77
N ARG A 390 13.37 20.54 -13.33
CA ARG A 390 12.56 20.56 -12.10
C ARG A 390 13.40 20.77 -10.84
N SER A 391 14.50 20.03 -10.70
CA SER A 391 15.40 20.18 -9.55
C SER A 391 16.04 21.57 -9.46
N ARG A 392 16.15 22.28 -10.56
CA ARG A 392 16.63 23.67 -10.63
C ARG A 392 15.52 24.65 -10.25
N ALA A 393 14.30 24.46 -10.75
CA ALA A 393 13.15 25.30 -10.43
C ALA A 393 12.78 25.23 -8.94
N ASP A 394 12.83 24.04 -8.32
CA ASP A 394 12.56 23.85 -6.90
C ASP A 394 13.61 24.52 -6.00
N ARG A 395 14.88 24.56 -6.43
CA ARG A 395 15.96 25.28 -5.72
C ARG A 395 15.88 26.80 -5.86
N GLU A 396 15.33 27.30 -6.97
CA GLU A 396 15.14 28.73 -7.21
C GLU A 396 13.87 29.28 -6.52
N SER A 397 12.95 28.41 -6.08
CA SER A 397 11.72 28.76 -5.37
C SER A 397 11.83 28.73 -3.84
N GLU A 398 12.94 28.26 -3.26
CA GLU A 398 13.18 28.40 -1.82
C GLU A 398 13.46 29.86 -1.45
N PRO A 399 12.65 30.50 -0.60
CA PRO A 399 12.90 31.87 -0.18
C PRO A 399 14.20 31.90 0.62
N LEU A 400 15.17 32.70 0.15
CA LEU A 400 16.37 33.05 0.91
C LEU A 400 15.96 33.48 2.32
N ALA A 401 16.20 32.63 3.32
CA ALA A 401 16.09 32.99 4.70
C ALA A 401 17.07 34.17 4.95
N ARG A 402 16.50 35.37 5.11
CA ARG A 402 17.30 36.53 5.52
C ARG A 402 17.71 36.33 6.97
N HIS A 403 18.99 36.30 7.22
CA HIS A 403 19.62 36.44 8.53
C HIS A 403 19.34 37.79 9.17
#